data_edb65c58ef2dcfaf26bd9cac78a03d80
#
_entry.id   edb65c58ef2dcfaf26bd9cac78a03d80
#
_cell.length_a   1.000
_cell.length_b   1.000
_cell.length_c   1.000
_cell.angle_alpha   90.00
_cell.angle_beta   90.00
_cell.angle_gamma   90.00
#
_symmetry.space_group_name_H-M   'P 1'
#
loop_
_entity.id
_entity.type
_entity.pdbx_description
1 polymer ?
#
loop_
_entity_poly.entity_id
_entity_poly.type
_entity_poly.pdbx_seq_one_letter_code
_entity_poly.pdbx_strand_id
1 'polypeptide(L)'
;MNTAAHRSAEATHPHILWGTPHSLYTGKARSCLIKKGLAFLERCPSHPDYKARVRPAVGLVTFPVLETPEGQFIQDSTDIVTYLDALDNGAPARSMTPATPVQLAVARLVDGFGLEGMLQVAMHYRWSYRDEQELFLQTEFGRGLYAGADREARRAAGRRVMEFFSSTLPALGITPQTIPVIEAAYAELLEALDLHFQSYPYVLGWRVSIAD
;
A
#
# COMPACT_ATOMS: atom_id res chain seq x y z
N MET A 1 -42.36 13.66 29.91
CA MET A 1 -42.44 12.89 28.66
C MET A 1 -41.11 13.13 27.93
N ASN A 2 -40.19 12.19 28.03
CA ASN A 2 -38.84 12.34 27.53
C ASN A 2 -38.68 11.30 26.40
N THR A 3 -38.90 11.75 25.17
CA THR A 3 -38.70 10.92 23.97
C THR A 3 -37.23 10.97 23.58
N ALA A 4 -36.45 10.05 24.17
CA ALA A 4 -35.13 9.73 23.67
C ALA A 4 -35.28 9.10 22.30
N ALA A 5 -34.98 9.86 21.24
CA ALA A 5 -34.87 9.34 19.91
C ALA A 5 -33.70 8.33 19.86
N HIS A 6 -34.02 7.07 19.79
CA HIS A 6 -33.09 6.02 19.34
C HIS A 6 -32.66 6.42 17.92
N ARG A 7 -31.48 7.03 17.78
CA ARG A 7 -30.75 6.94 16.51
C ARG A 7 -30.37 5.49 16.34
N SER A 8 -31.11 4.78 15.49
CA SER A 8 -30.67 3.53 14.91
C SER A 8 -29.28 3.80 14.31
N ALA A 9 -28.25 3.13 14.83
CA ALA A 9 -26.96 3.09 14.18
C ALA A 9 -27.20 2.43 12.80
N GLU A 10 -27.31 3.23 11.75
CA GLU A 10 -27.18 2.75 10.39
C GLU A 10 -25.86 1.98 10.35
N ALA A 11 -25.92 0.73 9.97
CA ALA A 11 -24.75 -0.11 9.81
C ALA A 11 -23.86 0.56 8.74
N THR A 12 -22.87 1.32 9.19
CA THR A 12 -21.91 1.95 8.29
C THR A 12 -21.16 0.83 7.57
N HIS A 13 -21.26 0.81 6.25
CA HIS A 13 -20.51 -0.14 5.46
C HIS A 13 -19.01 0.03 5.76
N PRO A 14 -18.21 -1.06 5.83
CA PRO A 14 -16.79 -0.94 6.04
C PRO A 14 -16.13 -0.27 4.83
N HIS A 15 -14.97 0.35 5.03
CA HIS A 15 -14.11 0.77 3.93
C HIS A 15 -13.77 -0.44 3.05
N ILE A 16 -13.61 -0.25 1.74
CA ILE A 16 -13.10 -1.29 0.85
C ILE A 16 -11.78 -0.82 0.25
N LEU A 17 -10.71 -1.53 0.57
CA LEU A 17 -9.40 -1.29 -0.03
C LEU A 17 -9.24 -2.15 -1.28
N TRP A 18 -9.27 -1.51 -2.44
CA TRP A 18 -9.05 -2.15 -3.72
C TRP A 18 -7.56 -2.14 -4.05
N GLY A 19 -6.97 -3.33 -4.20
CA GLY A 19 -5.56 -3.48 -4.49
C GLY A 19 -5.11 -4.93 -4.50
N THR A 20 -3.81 -5.14 -4.42
CA THR A 20 -3.23 -6.48 -4.35
C THR A 20 -2.41 -6.64 -3.08
N PRO A 21 -2.45 -7.82 -2.43
CA PRO A 21 -1.78 -8.02 -1.14
C PRO A 21 -0.28 -7.71 -1.15
N HIS A 22 0.38 -7.94 -2.29
CA HIS A 22 1.81 -7.76 -2.49
C HIS A 22 2.20 -6.40 -3.10
N SER A 23 1.25 -5.49 -3.29
CA SER A 23 1.54 -4.12 -3.72
C SER A 23 2.08 -3.29 -2.56
N LEU A 24 3.24 -2.64 -2.75
CA LEU A 24 3.85 -1.72 -1.81
C LEU A 24 2.86 -0.62 -1.39
N TYR A 25 2.28 0.06 -2.35
CA TYR A 25 1.34 1.16 -2.11
C TYR A 25 0.02 0.71 -1.47
N THR A 26 -0.48 -0.48 -1.81
CA THR A 26 -1.63 -1.08 -1.12
C THR A 26 -1.27 -1.42 0.32
N GLY A 27 -0.04 -1.89 0.56
CA GLY A 27 0.51 -2.15 1.90
C GLY A 27 0.51 -0.91 2.78
N LYS A 28 0.91 0.25 2.25
CA LYS A 28 0.86 1.54 2.96
C LYS A 28 -0.57 1.89 3.40
N ALA A 29 -1.53 1.86 2.49
CA ALA A 29 -2.93 2.15 2.82
C ALA A 29 -3.52 1.16 3.82
N ARG A 30 -3.21 -0.15 3.66
CA ARG A 30 -3.60 -1.20 4.61
C ARG A 30 -3.03 -0.96 6.00
N SER A 31 -1.74 -0.63 6.08
CA SER A 31 -1.07 -0.31 7.35
C SER A 31 -1.76 0.84 8.07
N CYS A 32 -2.12 1.90 7.34
CA CYS A 32 -2.86 3.04 7.88
C CYS A 32 -4.23 2.62 8.44
N LEU A 33 -5.03 1.88 7.69
CA LEU A 33 -6.34 1.37 8.14
C LEU A 33 -6.22 0.56 9.44
N ILE A 34 -5.22 -0.33 9.51
CA ILE A 34 -4.95 -1.15 10.71
C ILE A 34 -4.54 -0.28 11.89
N LYS A 35 -3.59 0.64 11.71
CA LYS A 35 -3.10 1.54 12.77
C LYS A 35 -4.18 2.46 13.30
N LYS A 36 -5.09 2.92 12.43
CA LYS A 36 -6.26 3.72 12.81
C LYS A 36 -7.37 2.88 13.47
N GLY A 37 -7.30 1.56 13.39
CA GLY A 37 -8.33 0.64 13.91
C GLY A 37 -9.66 0.72 13.14
N LEU A 38 -9.61 1.05 11.86
CA LEU A 38 -10.78 1.16 10.99
C LEU A 38 -11.14 -0.22 10.42
N ALA A 39 -12.46 -0.53 10.42
CA ALA A 39 -12.95 -1.74 9.77
C ALA A 39 -12.87 -1.59 8.24
N PHE A 40 -12.30 -2.59 7.58
CA PHE A 40 -12.21 -2.60 6.12
C PHE A 40 -12.23 -4.01 5.55
N LEU A 41 -12.58 -4.10 4.27
CA LEU A 41 -12.44 -5.28 3.43
C LEU A 41 -11.37 -5.01 2.38
N GLU A 42 -10.55 -6.00 2.07
CA GLU A 42 -9.61 -5.90 0.96
C GLU A 42 -10.11 -6.72 -0.23
N ARG A 43 -10.11 -6.12 -1.43
CA ARG A 43 -10.57 -6.75 -2.66
C ARG A 43 -9.56 -6.57 -3.78
N CYS A 44 -9.32 -7.64 -4.52
CA CYS A 44 -8.46 -7.62 -5.69
C CYS A 44 -9.18 -7.06 -6.93
N PRO A 45 -8.42 -6.56 -7.92
CA PRO A 45 -8.96 -6.10 -9.21
C PRO A 45 -9.71 -7.18 -10.00
N SER A 46 -9.49 -8.45 -9.70
CA SER A 46 -10.23 -9.58 -10.27
C SER A 46 -11.68 -9.65 -9.82
N HIS A 47 -12.06 -8.92 -8.75
CA HIS A 47 -13.46 -8.88 -8.29
C HIS A 47 -14.36 -8.20 -9.35
N PRO A 48 -15.57 -8.73 -9.62
CA PRO A 48 -16.45 -8.17 -10.65
C PRO A 48 -16.74 -6.66 -10.49
N ASP A 49 -16.97 -6.21 -9.25
CA ASP A 49 -17.26 -4.82 -8.94
C ASP A 49 -16.11 -3.86 -9.30
N TYR A 50 -14.87 -4.33 -9.34
CA TYR A 50 -13.75 -3.47 -9.71
C TYR A 50 -13.92 -2.92 -11.13
N LYS A 51 -14.21 -3.80 -12.08
CA LYS A 51 -14.42 -3.40 -13.49
C LYS A 51 -15.72 -2.59 -13.67
N ALA A 52 -16.76 -2.95 -12.92
CA ALA A 52 -18.08 -2.34 -13.08
C ALA A 52 -18.21 -0.96 -12.43
N ARG A 53 -17.56 -0.76 -11.27
CA ARG A 53 -17.75 0.43 -10.44
C ARG A 53 -16.50 1.25 -10.23
N VAL A 54 -15.38 0.62 -9.85
CA VAL A 54 -14.16 1.31 -9.43
C VAL A 54 -13.44 1.89 -10.63
N ARG A 55 -13.12 1.07 -11.63
CA ARG A 55 -12.37 1.49 -12.82
C ARG A 55 -12.98 2.68 -13.56
N PRO A 56 -14.30 2.75 -13.78
CA PRO A 56 -14.92 3.93 -14.42
C PRO A 56 -14.81 5.21 -13.58
N ALA A 57 -14.78 5.07 -12.24
CA ALA A 57 -14.75 6.21 -11.32
C ALA A 57 -13.35 6.86 -11.21
N VAL A 58 -12.27 6.05 -11.30
CA VAL A 58 -10.90 6.55 -11.09
C VAL A 58 -10.10 6.77 -12.38
N GLY A 59 -10.51 6.22 -13.50
CA GLY A 59 -9.91 6.44 -14.82
C GLY A 59 -8.57 5.74 -15.05
N LEU A 60 -7.69 5.66 -14.07
CA LEU A 60 -6.39 5.00 -14.15
C LEU A 60 -6.43 3.60 -13.49
N VAL A 61 -5.69 2.65 -14.07
CA VAL A 61 -5.55 1.30 -13.50
C VAL A 61 -4.33 1.25 -12.60
N THR A 62 -4.38 2.02 -11.49
CA THR A 62 -3.34 2.02 -10.47
C THR A 62 -3.95 1.68 -9.10
N PHE A 63 -3.14 1.10 -8.22
CA PHE A 63 -3.55 0.67 -6.88
C PHE A 63 -2.68 1.35 -5.83
N PRO A 64 -3.23 1.61 -4.63
CA PRO A 64 -4.58 1.29 -4.14
C PRO A 64 -5.66 2.28 -4.58
N VAL A 65 -6.92 1.84 -4.45
CA VAL A 65 -8.09 2.71 -4.42
C VAL A 65 -8.87 2.39 -3.14
N LEU A 66 -9.27 3.41 -2.39
CA LEU A 66 -10.14 3.27 -1.23
C LEU A 66 -11.56 3.64 -1.62
N GLU A 67 -12.52 2.75 -1.36
CA GLU A 67 -13.95 3.05 -1.37
C GLU A 67 -14.37 3.36 0.06
N THR A 68 -14.92 4.54 0.28
CA THR A 68 -15.40 4.96 1.61
C THR A 68 -16.76 4.34 1.94
N PRO A 69 -17.19 4.33 3.22
CA PRO A 69 -18.52 3.86 3.58
C PRO A 69 -19.66 4.56 2.83
N GLU A 70 -19.45 5.80 2.40
CA GLU A 70 -20.40 6.60 1.63
C GLU A 70 -20.33 6.32 0.11
N GLY A 71 -19.43 5.42 -0.32
CA GLY A 71 -19.28 5.03 -1.73
C GLY A 71 -18.42 5.97 -2.57
N GLN A 72 -17.64 6.86 -1.96
CA GLN A 72 -16.66 7.68 -2.66
C GLN A 72 -15.40 6.86 -2.94
N PHE A 73 -14.72 7.16 -4.06
CA PHE A 73 -13.44 6.54 -4.41
C PHE A 73 -12.30 7.54 -4.27
N ILE A 74 -11.28 7.14 -3.52
CA ILE A 74 -10.03 7.90 -3.33
C ILE A 74 -8.91 7.06 -3.94
N GLN A 75 -8.16 7.62 -4.85
CA GLN A 75 -7.01 6.99 -5.49
C GLN A 75 -5.74 7.71 -5.03
N ASP A 76 -4.59 7.02 -5.11
CA ASP A 76 -3.29 7.38 -4.55
C ASP A 76 -3.17 7.08 -3.04
N SER A 77 -2.05 6.42 -2.68
CA SER A 77 -1.82 5.98 -1.31
C SER A 77 -1.62 7.15 -0.33
N THR A 78 -1.08 8.27 -0.79
CA THR A 78 -0.86 9.46 0.05
C THR A 78 -2.17 10.19 0.32
N ASP A 79 -3.05 10.31 -0.69
CA ASP A 79 -4.38 10.89 -0.53
C ASP A 79 -5.25 10.02 0.35
N ILE A 80 -5.17 8.69 0.20
CA ILE A 80 -5.86 7.73 1.08
C ILE A 80 -5.41 7.90 2.53
N VAL A 81 -4.10 7.93 2.79
CA VAL A 81 -3.57 8.13 4.16
C VAL A 81 -4.00 9.48 4.72
N THR A 82 -3.97 10.53 3.92
CA THR A 82 -4.42 11.88 4.34
C THR A 82 -5.90 11.89 4.71
N TYR A 83 -6.74 11.27 3.89
CA TYR A 83 -8.17 11.12 4.19
C TYR A 83 -8.40 10.32 5.49
N LEU A 84 -7.77 9.16 5.61
CA LEU A 84 -7.93 8.29 6.77
C LEU A 84 -7.42 8.95 8.07
N ASP A 85 -6.33 9.72 7.99
CA ASP A 85 -5.80 10.41 9.17
C ASP A 85 -6.69 11.57 9.63
N ALA A 86 -7.40 12.20 8.72
CA ALA A 86 -8.35 13.26 9.01
C ALA A 86 -9.67 12.75 9.62
N LEU A 87 -9.98 11.45 9.52
CA LEU A 87 -11.19 10.88 10.11
C LEU A 87 -11.14 10.99 11.64
N ASP A 88 -12.11 11.69 12.21
CA ASP A 88 -12.34 11.70 13.65
C ASP A 88 -13.03 10.38 14.05
N ASN A 89 -12.25 9.44 14.54
CA ASN A 89 -12.75 8.18 15.08
C ASN A 89 -12.81 8.18 16.63
N GLY A 90 -12.85 9.38 17.23
CA GLY A 90 -12.90 9.54 18.70
C GLY A 90 -11.58 9.21 19.41
N ALA A 91 -10.49 9.03 18.68
CA ALA A 91 -9.18 8.70 19.22
C ALA A 91 -8.08 9.62 18.66
N PRO A 92 -7.97 10.88 19.12
CA PRO A 92 -6.95 11.84 18.69
C PRO A 92 -5.51 11.30 18.81
N ALA A 93 -5.29 10.37 19.75
CA ALA A 93 -4.01 9.72 19.95
C ALA A 93 -3.58 8.83 18.77
N ARG A 94 -4.46 8.55 17.82
CA ARG A 94 -4.19 7.75 16.62
C ARG A 94 -3.88 8.57 15.37
N SER A 95 -3.76 9.90 15.48
CA SER A 95 -3.26 10.69 14.36
C SER A 95 -1.81 10.28 14.05
N MET A 96 -1.55 10.02 12.78
CA MET A 96 -0.22 9.69 12.27
C MET A 96 0.52 10.92 11.73
N THR A 97 -0.17 12.05 11.63
CA THR A 97 0.45 13.33 11.23
C THR A 97 1.10 13.99 12.45
N PRO A 98 2.43 14.20 12.43
CA PRO A 98 3.11 14.90 13.52
C PRO A 98 2.59 16.32 13.73
N ALA A 99 2.46 16.73 14.99
CA ALA A 99 1.93 18.05 15.35
C ALA A 99 2.93 19.19 15.17
N THR A 100 4.25 18.91 15.22
CA THR A 100 5.27 19.95 15.07
C THR A 100 5.72 20.09 13.62
N PRO A 101 5.97 21.30 13.09
CA PRO A 101 6.37 21.50 11.71
C PRO A 101 7.63 20.73 11.32
N VAL A 102 8.62 20.67 12.21
CA VAL A 102 9.88 19.97 11.96
C VAL A 102 9.66 18.46 11.83
N GLN A 103 8.94 17.86 12.76
CA GLN A 103 8.63 16.43 12.69
C GLN A 103 7.76 16.11 11.47
N LEU A 104 6.82 16.98 11.10
CA LEU A 104 6.02 16.82 9.90
C LEU A 104 6.88 16.85 8.64
N ALA A 105 7.83 17.79 8.55
CA ALA A 105 8.76 17.89 7.42
C ALA A 105 9.61 16.61 7.32
N VAL A 106 10.17 16.13 8.41
CA VAL A 106 10.94 14.87 8.44
C VAL A 106 10.07 13.68 8.05
N ALA A 107 8.85 13.58 8.60
CA ALA A 107 7.92 12.51 8.26
C ALA A 107 7.59 12.48 6.77
N ARG A 108 7.35 13.64 6.15
CA ARG A 108 7.09 13.75 4.70
C ARG A 108 8.30 13.38 3.85
N LEU A 109 9.50 13.74 4.28
CA LEU A 109 10.74 13.34 3.59
C LEU A 109 10.94 11.82 3.64
N VAL A 110 10.73 11.19 4.80
CA VAL A 110 10.85 9.74 4.95
C VAL A 110 9.75 9.02 4.16
N ASP A 111 8.51 9.50 4.22
CA ASP A 111 7.40 8.95 3.45
C ASP A 111 7.67 9.01 1.93
N GLY A 112 8.11 10.17 1.43
CA GLY A 112 8.47 10.34 0.01
C GLY A 112 9.66 9.48 -0.39
N PHE A 113 10.68 9.37 0.46
CA PHE A 113 11.81 8.47 0.23
C PHE A 113 11.37 7.00 0.18
N GLY A 114 10.51 6.57 1.10
CA GLY A 114 9.97 5.20 1.12
C GLY A 114 9.15 4.85 -0.13
N LEU A 115 8.39 5.82 -0.66
CA LEU A 115 7.56 5.59 -1.84
C LEU A 115 8.35 5.61 -3.16
N GLU A 116 9.21 6.61 -3.35
CA GLU A 116 9.88 6.87 -4.62
C GLU A 116 11.36 6.44 -4.58
N GLY A 117 12.08 6.76 -3.50
CA GLY A 117 13.49 6.40 -3.36
C GLY A 117 13.72 4.90 -3.24
N MET A 118 12.80 4.19 -2.56
CA MET A 118 12.90 2.73 -2.39
C MET A 118 12.25 1.94 -3.53
N LEU A 119 11.69 2.59 -4.54
CA LEU A 119 11.08 1.90 -5.68
C LEU A 119 12.06 1.00 -6.42
N GLN A 120 13.30 1.48 -6.64
CA GLN A 120 14.35 0.68 -7.29
C GLN A 120 14.65 -0.59 -6.49
N VAL A 121 14.79 -0.48 -5.17
CA VAL A 121 15.02 -1.62 -4.27
C VAL A 121 13.85 -2.62 -4.36
N ALA A 122 12.61 -2.14 -4.22
CA ALA A 122 11.43 -2.99 -4.28
C ALA A 122 11.28 -3.70 -5.62
N MET A 123 11.57 -3.02 -6.73
CA MET A 123 11.52 -3.59 -8.07
C MET A 123 12.67 -4.57 -8.31
N HIS A 124 13.89 -4.24 -7.85
CA HIS A 124 15.04 -5.12 -7.97
C HIS A 124 14.80 -6.46 -7.24
N TYR A 125 14.53 -6.42 -5.93
CA TYR A 125 14.35 -7.65 -5.15
C TYR A 125 13.13 -8.48 -5.55
N ARG A 126 12.15 -7.89 -6.18
CA ARG A 126 10.98 -8.63 -6.68
C ARG A 126 11.21 -9.29 -8.04
N TRP A 127 11.92 -8.61 -8.95
CA TRP A 127 11.95 -9.01 -10.35
C TRP A 127 13.31 -9.51 -10.86
N SER A 128 14.41 -9.19 -10.17
CA SER A 128 15.74 -9.67 -10.56
C SER A 128 16.00 -11.12 -10.13
N TYR A 129 15.44 -11.56 -9.01
CA TYR A 129 15.52 -12.94 -8.50
C TYR A 129 14.34 -13.77 -9.00
N ARG A 130 14.19 -13.81 -10.32
CA ARG A 130 13.01 -14.36 -10.98
C ARG A 130 12.85 -15.85 -10.74
N ASP A 131 13.92 -16.60 -10.81
CA ASP A 131 13.88 -18.07 -10.78
C ASP A 131 13.42 -18.57 -9.41
N GLU A 132 13.84 -17.92 -8.34
CA GLU A 132 13.47 -18.26 -6.96
C GLU A 132 12.02 -17.88 -6.64
N GLN A 133 11.49 -16.86 -7.31
CA GLN A 133 10.18 -16.28 -7.02
C GLN A 133 9.10 -16.60 -8.06
N GLU A 134 9.47 -17.26 -9.17
CA GLU A 134 8.60 -17.41 -10.33
C GLU A 134 7.22 -17.98 -9.96
N LEU A 135 7.17 -19.07 -9.24
CA LEU A 135 5.90 -19.72 -8.87
C LEU A 135 5.03 -18.83 -7.98
N PHE A 136 5.64 -18.16 -7.01
CA PHE A 136 4.96 -17.23 -6.13
C PHE A 136 4.38 -16.05 -6.93
N LEU A 137 5.18 -15.39 -7.74
CA LEU A 137 4.79 -14.22 -8.51
C LEU A 137 3.68 -14.55 -9.53
N GLN A 138 3.82 -15.66 -10.29
CA GLN A 138 2.78 -16.11 -11.20
C GLN A 138 1.46 -16.36 -10.49
N THR A 139 1.50 -16.98 -9.32
CA THR A 139 0.32 -17.33 -8.56
C THR A 139 -0.36 -16.08 -8.00
N GLU A 140 0.38 -15.23 -7.30
CA GLU A 140 -0.19 -14.09 -6.60
C GLU A 140 -0.65 -12.96 -7.53
N PHE A 141 0.14 -12.61 -8.55
CA PHE A 141 -0.32 -11.66 -9.57
C PHE A 141 -1.47 -12.22 -10.40
N GLY A 142 -1.40 -13.52 -10.70
CA GLY A 142 -2.50 -14.20 -11.40
C GLY A 142 -3.81 -14.17 -10.61
N ARG A 143 -3.78 -14.40 -9.30
CA ARG A 143 -4.97 -14.31 -8.42
C ARG A 143 -5.55 -12.90 -8.37
N GLY A 144 -4.68 -11.89 -8.32
CA GLY A 144 -5.10 -10.50 -8.28
C GLY A 144 -5.80 -10.02 -9.56
N LEU A 145 -5.50 -10.62 -10.71
CA LEU A 145 -5.96 -10.15 -12.02
C LEU A 145 -6.96 -11.07 -12.71
N TYR A 146 -7.03 -12.34 -12.32
CA TYR A 146 -7.90 -13.34 -12.95
C TYR A 146 -8.77 -14.06 -11.92
N ALA A 147 -10.07 -13.78 -11.97
CA ALA A 147 -11.05 -14.35 -11.04
C ALA A 147 -11.44 -15.81 -11.35
N GLY A 148 -11.13 -16.32 -12.56
CA GLY A 148 -11.52 -17.66 -12.98
C GLY A 148 -10.84 -18.76 -12.17
N ALA A 149 -11.47 -19.95 -12.13
CA ALA A 149 -10.97 -21.11 -11.42
C ALA A 149 -9.81 -21.82 -12.15
N ASP A 150 -9.62 -21.58 -13.45
CA ASP A 150 -8.57 -22.19 -14.25
C ASP A 150 -7.19 -21.75 -13.76
N ARG A 151 -6.45 -22.73 -13.23
CA ARG A 151 -5.12 -22.53 -12.66
C ARG A 151 -4.09 -22.13 -13.72
N GLU A 152 -4.17 -22.71 -14.92
CA GLU A 152 -3.22 -22.40 -16.00
C GLU A 152 -3.46 -20.99 -16.56
N ALA A 153 -4.70 -20.62 -16.82
CA ALA A 153 -5.05 -19.26 -17.24
C ALA A 153 -4.63 -18.22 -16.21
N ARG A 154 -4.78 -18.52 -14.90
CA ARG A 154 -4.33 -17.67 -13.81
C ARG A 154 -2.82 -17.49 -13.82
N ARG A 155 -2.05 -18.57 -13.93
CA ARG A 155 -0.58 -18.50 -14.05
C ARG A 155 -0.13 -17.76 -15.30
N ALA A 156 -0.80 -17.97 -16.43
CA ALA A 156 -0.52 -17.25 -17.67
C ALA A 156 -0.75 -15.72 -17.51
N ALA A 157 -1.79 -15.32 -16.77
CA ALA A 157 -1.98 -13.90 -16.43
C ALA A 157 -0.84 -13.36 -15.56
N GLY A 158 -0.39 -14.11 -14.56
CA GLY A 158 0.77 -13.77 -13.74
C GLY A 158 2.07 -13.65 -14.52
N ARG A 159 2.36 -14.59 -15.44
CA ARG A 159 3.55 -14.52 -16.32
C ARG A 159 3.59 -13.23 -17.12
N ARG A 160 2.47 -12.80 -17.70
CA ARG A 160 2.40 -11.52 -18.45
C ARG A 160 2.76 -10.31 -17.59
N VAL A 161 2.34 -10.31 -16.33
CA VAL A 161 2.72 -9.26 -15.40
C VAL A 161 4.22 -9.29 -15.08
N MET A 162 4.77 -10.48 -14.85
CA MET A 162 6.21 -10.65 -14.61
C MET A 162 7.04 -10.15 -15.80
N GLU A 163 6.65 -10.51 -17.02
CA GLU A 163 7.31 -10.05 -18.25
C GLU A 163 7.26 -8.54 -18.38
N PHE A 164 6.08 -7.95 -18.14
CA PHE A 164 5.90 -6.49 -18.19
C PHE A 164 6.82 -5.79 -17.20
N PHE A 165 6.77 -6.13 -15.92
CA PHE A 165 7.59 -5.45 -14.92
C PHE A 165 9.09 -5.72 -15.07
N SER A 166 9.49 -6.95 -15.42
CA SER A 166 10.89 -7.24 -15.68
C SER A 166 11.44 -6.42 -16.85
N SER A 167 10.64 -6.13 -17.85
CA SER A 167 11.05 -5.29 -18.99
C SER A 167 11.24 -3.81 -18.63
N THR A 168 10.66 -3.35 -17.51
CA THR A 168 10.80 -1.96 -17.06
C THR A 168 12.05 -1.69 -16.22
N LEU A 169 12.74 -2.72 -15.74
CA LEU A 169 13.89 -2.58 -14.84
C LEU A 169 15.00 -1.65 -15.40
N PRO A 170 15.42 -1.76 -16.66
CA PRO A 170 16.44 -0.86 -17.19
C PRO A 170 16.00 0.60 -17.21
N ALA A 171 14.72 0.88 -17.49
CA ALA A 171 14.18 2.23 -17.49
C ALA A 171 14.12 2.84 -16.08
N LEU A 172 14.05 2.00 -15.06
CA LEU A 172 14.17 2.40 -13.66
C LEU A 172 15.63 2.49 -13.18
N GLY A 173 16.62 2.33 -14.07
CA GLY A 173 18.03 2.34 -13.71
C GLY A 173 18.51 1.07 -13.00
N ILE A 174 17.76 -0.02 -13.07
CA ILE A 174 18.13 -1.32 -12.48
C ILE A 174 18.82 -2.14 -13.58
N THR A 175 20.14 -2.19 -13.53
CA THR A 175 21.01 -2.84 -14.52
C THR A 175 22.08 -3.66 -13.80
N PRO A 176 22.77 -4.60 -14.48
CA PRO A 176 23.88 -5.34 -13.87
C PRO A 176 24.95 -4.45 -13.24
N GLN A 177 25.13 -3.22 -13.76
CA GLN A 177 26.11 -2.28 -13.25
C GLN A 177 25.64 -1.53 -12.01
N THR A 178 24.34 -1.26 -11.87
CA THR A 178 23.76 -0.49 -10.76
C THR A 178 23.25 -1.38 -9.62
N ILE A 179 22.92 -2.62 -9.86
CA ILE A 179 22.44 -3.57 -8.85
C ILE A 179 23.34 -3.63 -7.61
N PRO A 180 24.67 -3.75 -7.70
CA PRO A 180 25.52 -3.79 -6.50
C PRO A 180 25.43 -2.50 -5.65
N VAL A 181 25.21 -1.35 -6.29
CA VAL A 181 25.05 -0.07 -5.59
C VAL A 181 23.69 0.00 -4.90
N ILE A 182 22.64 -0.48 -5.57
CA ILE A 182 21.27 -0.54 -4.99
C ILE A 182 21.26 -1.45 -3.76
N GLU A 183 21.89 -2.62 -3.85
CA GLU A 183 21.97 -3.58 -2.75
C GLU A 183 22.78 -3.04 -1.57
N ALA A 184 23.94 -2.42 -1.84
CA ALA A 184 24.76 -1.81 -0.79
C ALA A 184 24.03 -0.69 -0.07
N ALA A 185 23.39 0.22 -0.81
CA ALA A 185 22.62 1.33 -0.23
C ALA A 185 21.42 0.81 0.60
N TYR A 186 20.77 -0.26 0.15
CA TYR A 186 19.70 -0.88 0.92
C TYR A 186 20.18 -1.56 2.20
N ALA A 187 21.32 -2.26 2.15
CA ALA A 187 21.92 -2.86 3.34
C ALA A 187 22.30 -1.78 4.38
N GLU A 188 22.93 -0.68 3.94
CA GLU A 188 23.26 0.46 4.81
C GLU A 188 22.01 1.07 5.48
N LEU A 189 20.91 1.23 4.71
CA LEU A 189 19.65 1.71 5.26
C LEU A 189 19.08 0.75 6.31
N LEU A 190 19.11 -0.55 6.04
CA LEU A 190 18.62 -1.56 7.00
C LEU A 190 19.44 -1.56 8.29
N GLU A 191 20.77 -1.43 8.22
CA GLU A 191 21.64 -1.33 9.39
C GLU A 191 21.33 -0.07 10.21
N ALA A 192 21.12 1.06 9.55
CA ALA A 192 20.75 2.32 10.21
C ALA A 192 19.39 2.23 10.91
N LEU A 193 18.39 1.60 10.24
CA LEU A 193 17.07 1.39 10.82
C LEU A 193 17.10 0.38 11.98
N ASP A 194 17.89 -0.70 11.86
CA ASP A 194 18.06 -1.68 12.94
C ASP A 194 18.63 -1.03 14.20
N LEU A 195 19.70 -0.22 14.05
CA LEU A 195 20.28 0.54 15.14
C LEU A 195 19.28 1.53 15.75
N HIS A 196 18.50 2.22 14.94
CA HIS A 196 17.48 3.16 15.40
C HIS A 196 16.38 2.44 16.21
N PHE A 197 15.87 1.33 15.70
CA PHE A 197 14.78 0.59 16.34
C PHE A 197 15.17 -0.18 17.60
N GLN A 198 16.47 -0.29 17.91
CA GLN A 198 16.93 -0.76 19.23
C GLN A 198 16.59 0.24 20.34
N SER A 199 16.43 1.51 20.01
CA SER A 199 16.15 2.58 20.97
C SER A 199 14.73 3.14 20.88
N TYR A 200 14.13 3.13 19.69
CA TYR A 200 12.83 3.74 19.41
C TYR A 200 11.92 2.77 18.67
N PRO A 201 10.63 2.65 19.06
CA PRO A 201 9.70 1.74 18.39
C PRO A 201 9.22 2.24 17.03
N TYR A 202 9.42 3.53 16.70
CA TYR A 202 8.97 4.16 15.46
C TYR A 202 10.02 5.11 14.91
N VAL A 203 9.95 5.45 13.62
CA VAL A 203 10.93 6.32 12.93
C VAL A 203 11.10 7.67 13.62
N LEU A 204 10.03 8.29 14.11
CA LEU A 204 10.08 9.57 14.84
C LEU A 204 10.04 9.42 16.36
N GLY A 205 10.44 8.29 16.90
CA GLY A 205 10.57 8.04 18.34
C GLY A 205 9.43 7.17 18.91
N TRP A 206 8.58 7.72 19.78
CA TRP A 206 7.64 6.92 20.59
C TRP A 206 6.21 6.88 20.05
N ARG A 207 5.92 7.50 18.92
CA ARG A 207 4.60 7.51 18.30
C ARG A 207 4.70 7.14 16.84
N VAL A 208 3.79 6.29 16.41
CA VAL A 208 3.60 6.00 15.00
C VAL A 208 3.28 7.28 14.22
N SER A 209 3.85 7.42 13.03
CA SER A 209 3.63 8.54 12.13
C SER A 209 3.45 8.06 10.69
N ILE A 210 3.23 8.99 9.77
CA ILE A 210 3.20 8.69 8.34
C ILE A 210 4.56 8.21 7.79
N ALA A 211 5.64 8.36 8.57
CA ALA A 211 6.98 7.86 8.22
C ALA A 211 7.13 6.34 8.45
N ASP A 212 6.21 5.70 9.20
CA ASP A 212 6.21 4.29 9.58
C ASP A 212 5.34 3.47 8.61
#